data_32117cfd75d501e1ad55702e5592af4d
#
_entry.id   32117cfd75d501e1ad55702e5592af4d
#
_cell.length_a   1.000
_cell.length_b   1.000
_cell.length_c   1.000
_cell.angle_alpha   90.00
_cell.angle_beta   90.00
_cell.angle_gamma   90.00
#
_symmetry.space_group_name_H-M   'P 1'
#
loop_
_entity.id
_entity.type
_entity.pdbx_description
1 polymer ?
#
loop_
_entity_poly.entity_id
_entity_poly.type
_entity_poly.pdbx_seq_one_letter_code
_entity_poly.pdbx_strand_id
1 'polypeptide(L)'
;MGALFGDKRIIKNLSPLIVGGGHESGLRSGTQNVSGIVGFGAAAQLVKNCLSKYQFRMLGIKNHFFDEVRRQIPGVWDNGSYDRVNNTINLWFKGADANAVMTAMPNVCVSSGSACQSAVPAPSHVLIAMGIDRTAASESIRFSFGNTTTDEEVDQAILELVRAVGYVRAINGVALHLGSEIEVNNRAQSA
;
A
#
# COMPACT_ATOMS: atom_id res chain seq x y z
N MET A 1 -4.89 7.78 -18.39
CA MET A 1 -4.97 6.87 -19.56
C MET A 1 -5.09 5.44 -19.06
N GLY A 2 -5.89 4.57 -19.71
CA GLY A 2 -6.03 3.17 -19.36
C GLY A 2 -6.02 2.31 -20.63
N ALA A 3 -5.73 1.02 -20.48
CA ALA A 3 -5.81 0.03 -21.55
C ALA A 3 -6.59 -1.19 -21.07
N LEU A 4 -7.38 -1.79 -21.97
CA LEU A 4 -8.04 -3.07 -21.76
C LEU A 4 -7.35 -4.13 -22.60
N PHE A 5 -6.86 -5.18 -21.95
CA PHE A 5 -6.31 -6.36 -22.60
C PHE A 5 -7.16 -7.57 -22.29
N GLY A 6 -7.46 -8.37 -23.29
CA GLY A 6 -8.28 -9.58 -23.12
C GLY A 6 -8.32 -10.47 -24.34
N ASP A 7 -8.90 -11.67 -24.17
CA ASP A 7 -9.15 -12.58 -25.29
C ASP A 7 -10.13 -11.94 -26.29
N LYS A 8 -9.84 -12.07 -27.59
CA LYS A 8 -10.67 -11.52 -28.68
C LYS A 8 -12.13 -11.98 -28.62
N ARG A 9 -12.38 -13.20 -28.13
CA ARG A 9 -13.74 -13.75 -27.99
C ARG A 9 -14.54 -13.02 -26.92
N ILE A 10 -13.87 -12.61 -25.82
CA ILE A 10 -14.49 -11.85 -24.73
C ILE A 10 -14.71 -10.40 -25.17
N ILE A 11 -13.66 -9.77 -25.75
CA ILE A 11 -13.71 -8.38 -26.20
C ILE A 11 -14.83 -8.14 -27.20
N LYS A 12 -15.09 -9.07 -28.13
CA LYS A 12 -16.18 -8.97 -29.12
C LYS A 12 -17.57 -8.94 -28.50
N ASN A 13 -17.75 -9.45 -27.30
CA ASN A 13 -19.02 -9.50 -26.56
C ASN A 13 -19.22 -8.30 -25.60
N LEU A 14 -18.27 -7.37 -25.56
CA LEU A 14 -18.40 -6.16 -24.74
C LEU A 14 -19.30 -5.14 -25.44
N SER A 15 -20.20 -4.55 -24.67
CA SER A 15 -20.98 -3.39 -25.12
C SER A 15 -20.19 -2.11 -24.87
N PRO A 16 -20.12 -1.17 -25.84
CA PRO A 16 -19.45 0.10 -25.63
C PRO A 16 -20.17 0.96 -24.61
N LEU A 17 -19.43 1.58 -23.68
CA LEU A 17 -19.97 2.60 -22.76
C LEU A 17 -20.16 3.95 -23.45
N ILE A 18 -19.32 4.25 -24.48
CA ILE A 18 -19.35 5.49 -25.23
C ILE A 18 -19.54 5.14 -26.70
N VAL A 19 -20.75 5.38 -27.20
CA VAL A 19 -21.13 5.13 -28.60
C VAL A 19 -20.84 6.35 -29.48
N GLY A 20 -20.55 6.13 -30.78
CA GLY A 20 -20.27 7.19 -31.75
C GLY A 20 -19.47 6.68 -32.96
N GLY A 21 -18.45 7.39 -33.39
CA GLY A 21 -17.72 7.24 -34.63
C GLY A 21 -16.84 5.98 -34.83
N GLY A 22 -17.04 4.92 -34.05
CA GLY A 22 -16.42 3.61 -34.30
C GLY A 22 -14.92 3.47 -33.90
N HIS A 23 -14.34 4.43 -33.21
CA HIS A 23 -12.97 4.32 -32.73
C HIS A 23 -12.81 3.12 -31.78
N GLU A 24 -11.57 2.59 -31.65
CA GLU A 24 -11.25 1.40 -30.86
C GLU A 24 -12.14 0.18 -31.24
N SER A 25 -12.31 -0.06 -32.52
CA SER A 25 -13.18 -1.13 -33.04
C SER A 25 -14.63 -1.02 -32.55
N GLY A 26 -15.14 0.19 -32.34
CA GLY A 26 -16.48 0.47 -31.85
C GLY A 26 -16.67 0.39 -30.35
N LEU A 27 -15.64 0.03 -29.57
CA LEU A 27 -15.73 -0.16 -28.13
C LEU A 27 -15.61 1.15 -27.34
N ARG A 28 -14.93 2.14 -27.89
CA ARG A 28 -14.80 3.46 -27.24
C ARG A 28 -14.69 4.57 -28.29
N SER A 29 -15.79 5.22 -28.52
CA SER A 29 -15.86 6.35 -29.46
C SER A 29 -15.36 7.66 -28.83
N GLY A 30 -15.14 8.67 -29.66
CA GLY A 30 -14.59 9.97 -29.32
C GLY A 30 -13.13 10.13 -29.70
N THR A 31 -12.68 11.37 -29.83
CA THR A 31 -11.30 11.71 -30.22
C THR A 31 -10.28 11.04 -29.31
N GLN A 32 -9.26 10.47 -29.91
CA GLN A 32 -8.17 9.80 -29.17
C GLN A 32 -7.33 10.82 -28.41
N ASN A 33 -7.02 10.50 -27.15
CA ASN A 33 -6.03 11.26 -26.36
C ASN A 33 -4.63 10.81 -26.76
N VAL A 34 -4.13 11.30 -27.88
CA VAL A 34 -2.85 10.86 -28.48
C VAL A 34 -1.69 11.09 -27.51
N SER A 35 -1.62 12.24 -26.85
CA SER A 35 -0.54 12.55 -25.87
C SER A 35 -0.57 11.59 -24.69
N GLY A 36 -1.77 11.27 -24.16
CA GLY A 36 -1.93 10.28 -23.10
C GLY A 36 -1.55 8.86 -23.53
N ILE A 37 -1.85 8.48 -24.78
CA ILE A 37 -1.48 7.17 -25.34
C ILE A 37 0.04 7.05 -25.46
N VAL A 38 0.70 8.07 -26.03
CA VAL A 38 2.17 8.10 -26.17
C VAL A 38 2.85 8.05 -24.79
N GLY A 39 2.40 8.86 -23.85
CA GLY A 39 2.94 8.85 -22.48
C GLY A 39 2.76 7.51 -21.77
N PHE A 40 1.60 6.87 -21.94
CA PHE A 40 1.34 5.54 -21.39
C PHE A 40 2.26 4.47 -22.02
N GLY A 41 2.47 4.52 -23.33
CA GLY A 41 3.39 3.63 -24.04
C GLY A 41 4.84 3.81 -23.59
N ALA A 42 5.31 5.05 -23.43
CA ALA A 42 6.63 5.37 -22.93
C ALA A 42 6.83 4.85 -21.48
N ALA A 43 5.86 5.05 -20.61
CA ALA A 43 5.89 4.55 -19.24
C ALA A 43 5.94 3.00 -19.20
N ALA A 44 5.14 2.33 -20.03
CA ALA A 44 5.15 0.87 -20.15
C ALA A 44 6.51 0.34 -20.62
N GLN A 45 7.14 1.01 -21.58
CA GLN A 45 8.48 0.66 -22.06
C GLN A 45 9.56 0.81 -20.96
N LEU A 46 9.49 1.90 -20.18
CA LEU A 46 10.40 2.10 -19.04
C LEU A 46 10.24 0.98 -18.00
N VAL A 47 9.01 0.66 -17.63
CA VAL A 47 8.73 -0.43 -16.67
C VAL A 47 9.27 -1.76 -17.19
N LYS A 48 9.01 -2.11 -18.47
CA LYS A 48 9.51 -3.34 -19.09
C LYS A 48 11.03 -3.46 -18.98
N ASN A 49 11.75 -2.38 -19.22
CA ASN A 49 13.22 -2.37 -19.22
C ASN A 49 13.84 -2.43 -17.82
N CYS A 50 13.12 -1.96 -16.80
CA CYS A 50 13.67 -1.78 -15.45
C CYS A 50 13.00 -2.68 -14.40
N LEU A 51 11.99 -3.48 -14.75
CA LEU A 51 11.11 -4.16 -13.79
C LEU A 51 11.88 -5.01 -12.78
N SER A 52 12.79 -5.88 -13.23
CA SER A 52 13.54 -6.77 -12.33
C SER A 52 14.44 -6.00 -11.36
N LYS A 53 15.13 -4.96 -11.85
CA LYS A 53 15.97 -4.09 -11.03
C LYS A 53 15.12 -3.32 -10.01
N TYR A 54 13.97 -2.81 -10.46
CA TYR A 54 13.02 -2.11 -9.60
C TYR A 54 12.48 -3.02 -8.50
N GLN A 55 12.03 -4.22 -8.85
CA GLN A 55 11.50 -5.19 -7.88
C GLN A 55 12.55 -5.57 -6.83
N PHE A 56 13.79 -5.82 -7.24
CA PHE A 56 14.88 -6.14 -6.32
C PHE A 56 15.17 -4.99 -5.35
N ARG A 57 15.26 -3.75 -5.87
CA ARG A 57 15.47 -2.56 -5.03
C ARG A 57 14.33 -2.34 -4.04
N MET A 58 13.07 -2.44 -4.50
CA MET A 58 11.90 -2.26 -3.65
C MET A 58 11.83 -3.32 -2.55
N LEU A 59 12.22 -4.55 -2.85
CA LEU A 59 12.32 -5.61 -1.85
C LEU A 59 13.36 -5.26 -0.78
N GLY A 60 14.52 -4.76 -1.18
CA GLY A 60 15.58 -4.34 -0.26
C GLY A 60 15.10 -3.22 0.68
N ILE A 61 14.53 -2.15 0.12
CA ILE A 61 13.96 -1.03 0.88
C ILE A 61 12.87 -1.50 1.86
N LYS A 62 11.92 -2.30 1.37
CA LYS A 62 10.84 -2.82 2.20
C LYS A 62 11.35 -3.65 3.38
N ASN A 63 12.32 -4.54 3.12
CA ASN A 63 12.88 -5.39 4.17
C ASN A 63 13.66 -4.56 5.19
N HIS A 64 14.53 -3.64 4.75
CA HIS A 64 15.22 -2.71 5.64
C HIS A 64 14.24 -1.93 6.52
N PHE A 65 13.22 -1.32 5.90
CA PHE A 65 12.17 -0.59 6.63
C PHE A 65 11.49 -1.48 7.68
N PHE A 66 11.07 -2.68 7.31
CA PHE A 66 10.35 -3.58 8.20
C PHE A 66 11.23 -4.09 9.37
N ASP A 67 12.46 -4.48 9.08
CA ASP A 67 13.39 -4.99 10.07
C ASP A 67 13.72 -3.91 11.12
N GLU A 68 13.99 -2.67 10.66
CA GLU A 68 14.25 -1.55 11.54
C GLU A 68 13.03 -1.13 12.37
N VAL A 69 11.83 -1.10 11.76
CA VAL A 69 10.59 -0.82 12.48
C VAL A 69 10.34 -1.87 13.56
N ARG A 70 10.49 -3.16 13.26
CA ARG A 70 10.31 -4.24 14.24
C ARG A 70 11.34 -4.19 15.36
N ARG A 71 12.57 -3.78 15.06
CA ARG A 71 13.64 -3.66 16.04
C ARG A 71 13.37 -2.54 17.04
N GLN A 72 12.76 -1.43 16.59
CA GLN A 72 12.60 -0.21 17.39
C GLN A 72 11.20 -0.06 18.02
N ILE A 73 10.18 -0.68 17.42
CA ILE A 73 8.79 -0.56 17.88
C ILE A 73 8.28 -1.94 18.29
N PRO A 74 8.06 -2.21 19.58
CA PRO A 74 7.41 -3.47 20.01
C PRO A 74 5.96 -3.54 19.55
N GLY A 75 5.42 -4.74 19.37
CA GLY A 75 4.01 -4.95 18.99
C GLY A 75 3.69 -4.44 17.59
N VAL A 76 4.50 -4.83 16.61
CA VAL A 76 4.30 -4.55 15.19
C VAL A 76 4.18 -5.85 14.41
N TRP A 77 3.15 -5.96 13.57
CA TRP A 77 2.90 -7.10 12.69
C TRP A 77 2.65 -6.65 11.26
N ASP A 78 3.09 -7.48 10.33
CA ASP A 78 2.82 -7.32 8.91
C ASP A 78 1.49 -8.01 8.55
N ASN A 79 0.54 -7.25 8.00
CA ASN A 79 -0.77 -7.74 7.59
C ASN A 79 -0.77 -8.42 6.21
N GLY A 80 0.37 -8.41 5.51
CA GLY A 80 0.48 -8.95 4.16
C GLY A 80 0.77 -10.45 4.13
N SER A 81 0.46 -11.08 2.98
CA SER A 81 0.91 -12.44 2.65
C SER A 81 2.32 -12.43 2.05
N TYR A 82 2.90 -13.63 1.88
CA TYR A 82 4.19 -13.79 1.20
C TYR A 82 4.15 -13.35 -0.27
N ASP A 83 3.06 -13.68 -0.97
CA ASP A 83 2.86 -13.34 -2.39
C ASP A 83 2.20 -11.96 -2.52
N ARG A 84 3.04 -10.94 -2.68
CA ARG A 84 2.62 -9.54 -2.80
C ARG A 84 3.64 -8.69 -3.57
N VAL A 85 3.25 -7.48 -3.96
CA VAL A 85 4.17 -6.51 -4.58
C VAL A 85 5.27 -6.06 -3.59
N ASN A 86 6.47 -5.83 -4.12
CA ASN A 86 7.64 -5.53 -3.30
C ASN A 86 7.70 -4.09 -2.79
N ASN A 87 6.90 -3.19 -3.33
CA ASN A 87 6.95 -1.76 -3.04
C ASN A 87 5.91 -1.29 -2.02
N THR A 88 5.20 -2.21 -1.37
CA THR A 88 4.14 -1.87 -0.41
C THR A 88 4.17 -2.83 0.77
N ILE A 89 3.98 -2.28 1.98
CA ILE A 89 3.81 -3.04 3.22
C ILE A 89 2.69 -2.41 4.04
N ASN A 90 1.89 -3.25 4.69
CA ASN A 90 0.86 -2.80 5.63
C ASN A 90 1.19 -3.33 7.01
N LEU A 91 1.42 -2.44 7.98
CA LEU A 91 1.85 -2.78 9.32
C LEU A 91 0.77 -2.39 10.34
N TRP A 92 0.48 -3.31 11.24
CA TRP A 92 -0.33 -3.09 12.42
C TRP A 92 0.56 -2.69 13.61
N PHE A 93 0.22 -1.58 14.27
CA PHE A 93 0.89 -1.03 15.44
C PHE A 93 -0.04 -1.14 16.66
N LYS A 94 0.01 -2.25 17.39
CA LYS A 94 -0.87 -2.51 18.54
C LYS A 94 -0.89 -1.32 19.51
N GLY A 95 -2.09 -0.82 19.82
CA GLY A 95 -2.31 0.29 20.75
C GLY A 95 -2.03 1.68 20.18
N ALA A 96 -1.86 1.82 18.85
CA ALA A 96 -1.61 3.10 18.21
C ALA A 96 -2.58 3.31 17.04
N ASP A 97 -3.59 4.16 17.23
CA ASP A 97 -4.53 4.54 16.16
C ASP A 97 -3.79 5.12 14.96
N ALA A 98 -4.08 4.60 13.75
CA ALA A 98 -3.38 4.95 12.53
C ALA A 98 -3.50 6.44 12.19
N ASN A 99 -4.66 7.07 12.39
CA ASN A 99 -4.86 8.48 12.06
C ASN A 99 -4.09 9.38 13.04
N ALA A 100 -4.06 9.00 14.33
CA ALA A 100 -3.27 9.71 15.33
C ALA A 100 -1.77 9.63 15.01
N VAL A 101 -1.27 8.44 14.64
CA VAL A 101 0.14 8.26 14.22
C VAL A 101 0.44 9.10 12.97
N MET A 102 -0.40 9.04 11.93
CA MET A 102 -0.24 9.83 10.72
C MET A 102 -0.21 11.34 10.99
N THR A 103 -1.05 11.81 11.90
CA THR A 103 -1.08 13.22 12.32
C THR A 103 0.21 13.62 13.05
N ALA A 104 0.80 12.70 13.81
CA ALA A 104 2.04 12.94 14.56
C ALA A 104 3.31 12.88 13.70
N MET A 105 3.23 12.49 12.42
CA MET A 105 4.34 12.45 11.46
C MET A 105 4.01 13.20 10.16
N PRO A 106 3.90 14.53 10.20
CA PRO A 106 3.40 15.36 9.08
C PRO A 106 4.31 15.37 7.85
N ASN A 107 5.58 14.99 7.98
CA ASN A 107 6.55 14.97 6.88
C ASN A 107 6.55 13.65 6.10
N VAL A 108 5.78 12.63 6.54
CA VAL A 108 5.74 11.32 5.92
C VAL A 108 4.33 11.03 5.39
N CYS A 109 4.21 10.92 4.07
CA CYS A 109 2.94 10.59 3.41
C CYS A 109 2.70 9.08 3.41
N VAL A 110 1.71 8.64 4.17
CA VAL A 110 1.28 7.24 4.28
C VAL A 110 -0.24 7.12 4.21
N SER A 111 -0.81 5.93 4.31
CA SER A 111 -2.25 5.72 4.18
C SER A 111 -2.77 4.72 5.20
N SER A 112 -3.89 5.03 5.84
CA SER A 112 -4.66 4.08 6.66
C SER A 112 -5.54 3.13 5.81
N GLY A 113 -5.52 3.28 4.48
CA GLY A 113 -6.26 2.42 3.54
C GLY A 113 -7.73 2.82 3.28
N SER A 114 -8.30 3.75 4.03
CA SER A 114 -9.73 4.14 3.90
C SER A 114 -9.97 5.59 3.46
N ALA A 115 -8.96 6.31 3.02
CA ALA A 115 -9.03 7.75 2.71
C ALA A 115 -10.07 8.14 1.63
N CYS A 116 -10.58 7.20 0.83
CA CYS A 116 -11.49 7.50 -0.29
C CYS A 116 -12.97 7.25 0.00
N GLN A 117 -13.37 6.75 1.16
CA GLN A 117 -14.75 6.24 1.32
C GLN A 117 -15.69 7.04 2.20
N SER A 118 -15.26 7.99 3.01
CA SER A 118 -16.22 8.76 3.82
C SER A 118 -15.59 9.91 4.60
N ALA A 119 -16.38 10.89 4.93
CA ALA A 119 -16.08 11.93 5.92
C ALA A 119 -15.89 11.37 7.34
N VAL A 120 -16.10 10.07 7.55
CA VAL A 120 -15.93 9.37 8.83
C VAL A 120 -14.79 8.39 8.71
N PRO A 121 -13.74 8.46 9.55
CA PRO A 121 -12.67 7.49 9.60
C PRO A 121 -13.21 6.08 9.87
N ALA A 122 -13.06 5.16 8.93
CA ALA A 122 -13.46 3.77 9.07
C ALA A 122 -12.26 2.85 8.79
N PRO A 123 -12.15 1.70 9.50
CA PRO A 123 -11.12 0.71 9.22
C PRO A 123 -11.18 0.22 7.77
N SER A 124 -10.04 -0.15 7.21
CA SER A 124 -9.95 -0.65 5.84
C SER A 124 -10.86 -1.87 5.64
N HIS A 125 -11.82 -1.78 4.72
CA HIS A 125 -12.68 -2.90 4.35
C HIS A 125 -11.88 -4.08 3.77
N VAL A 126 -10.72 -3.83 3.17
CA VAL A 126 -9.82 -4.86 2.66
C VAL A 126 -9.23 -5.67 3.82
N LEU A 127 -8.73 -5.01 4.87
CA LEU A 127 -8.19 -5.68 6.04
C LEU A 127 -9.27 -6.49 6.77
N ILE A 128 -10.48 -5.95 6.89
CA ILE A 128 -11.63 -6.67 7.45
C ILE A 128 -11.96 -7.90 6.61
N ALA A 129 -12.00 -7.79 5.28
CA ALA A 129 -12.25 -8.92 4.38
C ALA A 129 -11.13 -10.00 4.44
N MET A 130 -9.90 -9.61 4.82
CA MET A 130 -8.80 -10.53 5.10
C MET A 130 -8.90 -11.21 6.48
N GLY A 131 -9.94 -10.92 7.27
CA GLY A 131 -10.15 -11.49 8.61
C GLY A 131 -9.42 -10.77 9.74
N ILE A 132 -8.87 -9.57 9.48
CA ILE A 132 -8.24 -8.74 10.51
C ILE A 132 -9.35 -8.03 11.30
N ASP A 133 -9.28 -8.09 12.61
CA ASP A 133 -10.29 -7.44 13.45
C ASP A 133 -10.30 -5.92 13.31
N ARG A 134 -11.41 -5.27 13.71
CA ARG A 134 -11.61 -3.83 13.50
C ARG A 134 -10.57 -2.97 14.23
N THR A 135 -10.13 -3.40 15.41
CA THR A 135 -9.13 -2.67 16.20
C THR A 135 -7.78 -2.72 15.48
N ALA A 136 -7.30 -3.92 15.13
CA ALA A 136 -6.07 -4.09 14.38
C ALA A 136 -6.10 -3.35 13.02
N ALA A 137 -7.26 -3.37 12.34
CA ALA A 137 -7.43 -2.65 11.08
C ALA A 137 -7.40 -1.12 11.25
N SER A 138 -7.90 -0.57 12.37
CA SER A 138 -7.83 0.87 12.68
C SER A 138 -6.44 1.33 13.14
N GLU A 139 -5.62 0.41 13.61
CA GLU A 139 -4.23 0.61 14.04
C GLU A 139 -3.21 0.27 12.94
N SER A 140 -3.68 0.09 11.70
CA SER A 140 -2.85 -0.36 10.57
C SER A 140 -2.56 0.76 9.60
N ILE A 141 -1.29 0.86 9.18
CA ILE A 141 -0.79 1.87 8.23
C ILE A 141 -0.14 1.18 7.04
N ARG A 142 -0.47 1.64 5.83
CA ARG A 142 0.16 1.21 4.59
C ARG A 142 1.28 2.16 4.20
N PHE A 143 2.46 1.62 4.01
CA PHE A 143 3.63 2.30 3.48
C PHE A 143 3.85 1.88 2.03
N SER A 144 4.18 2.82 1.17
CA SER A 144 4.44 2.57 -0.24
C SER A 144 5.71 3.30 -0.68
N PHE A 145 6.61 2.56 -1.34
CA PHE A 145 7.91 3.06 -1.78
C PHE A 145 7.91 3.24 -3.30
N GLY A 146 8.56 4.27 -3.79
CA GLY A 146 8.68 4.57 -5.20
C GLY A 146 10.11 4.44 -5.72
N ASN A 147 10.28 4.53 -7.04
CA ASN A 147 11.61 4.46 -7.65
C ASN A 147 12.53 5.63 -7.24
N THR A 148 11.94 6.73 -6.82
CA THR A 148 12.66 7.93 -6.34
C THR A 148 12.90 7.93 -4.84
N THR A 149 12.32 7.00 -4.08
CA THR A 149 12.55 6.89 -2.63
C THR A 149 14.00 6.55 -2.36
N THR A 150 14.68 7.37 -1.55
CA THR A 150 16.08 7.15 -1.14
C THR A 150 16.15 6.39 0.18
N ASP A 151 17.33 5.85 0.48
CA ASP A 151 17.55 5.12 1.72
C ASP A 151 17.51 6.10 2.93
N GLU A 152 17.99 7.34 2.74
CA GLU A 152 17.94 8.41 3.74
C GLU A 152 16.49 8.82 4.06
N GLU A 153 15.62 8.90 3.05
CA GLU A 153 14.18 9.17 3.25
C GLU A 153 13.50 8.04 4.03
N VAL A 154 13.91 6.80 3.78
CA VAL A 154 13.40 5.63 4.52
C VAL A 154 13.83 5.70 5.97
N ASP A 155 15.11 5.97 6.25
CA ASP A 155 15.64 6.10 7.62
C ASP A 155 14.97 7.25 8.38
N GLN A 156 14.76 8.39 7.72
CA GLN A 156 14.02 9.51 8.30
C GLN A 156 12.57 9.14 8.62
N ALA A 157 11.90 8.42 7.73
CA ALA A 157 10.52 7.94 7.95
C ALA A 157 10.44 6.97 9.15
N ILE A 158 11.44 6.09 9.31
CA ILE A 158 11.54 5.20 10.47
C ILE A 158 11.65 5.99 11.77
N LEU A 159 12.53 7.00 11.82
CA LEU A 159 12.71 7.84 13.02
C LEU A 159 11.42 8.58 13.39
N GLU A 160 10.73 9.17 12.42
CA GLU A 160 9.45 9.85 12.64
C GLU A 160 8.36 8.87 13.10
N LEU A 161 8.30 7.67 12.52
CA LEU A 161 7.34 6.64 12.89
C LEU A 161 7.55 6.14 14.32
N VAL A 162 8.80 5.88 14.72
CA VAL A 162 9.15 5.46 16.09
C VAL A 162 8.65 6.50 17.10
N ARG A 163 8.93 7.78 16.83
CA ARG A 163 8.49 8.90 17.68
C ARG A 163 6.96 9.00 17.73
N ALA A 164 6.29 8.92 16.57
CA ALA A 164 4.84 9.08 16.48
C ALA A 164 4.09 7.95 17.19
N VAL A 165 4.51 6.69 16.98
CA VAL A 165 3.90 5.53 17.64
C VAL A 165 4.12 5.59 19.14
N GLY A 166 5.33 5.94 19.59
CA GLY A 166 5.65 6.12 21.02
C GLY A 166 4.78 7.20 21.67
N TYR A 167 4.61 8.34 21.00
CA TYR A 167 3.76 9.44 21.45
C TYR A 167 2.28 9.04 21.59
N VAL A 168 1.72 8.40 20.57
CA VAL A 168 0.31 7.96 20.56
C VAL A 168 0.05 6.93 21.66
N ARG A 169 0.95 5.95 21.83
CA ARG A 169 0.84 4.95 22.90
C ARG A 169 0.94 5.57 24.30
N ALA A 170 1.82 6.54 24.47
CA ALA A 170 1.95 7.25 25.76
C ALA A 170 0.64 7.97 26.13
N ILE A 171 -0.01 8.63 25.18
CA ILE A 171 -1.31 9.28 25.40
C ILE A 171 -2.39 8.26 25.75
N ASN A 172 -2.38 7.09 25.11
CA ASN A 172 -3.36 6.02 25.34
C ASN A 172 -3.07 5.18 26.59
N GLY A 173 -1.99 5.47 27.33
CA GLY A 173 -1.57 4.67 28.50
C GLY A 173 -1.11 3.25 28.15
N VAL A 174 -0.70 3.00 26.90
CA VAL A 174 -0.23 1.69 26.43
C VAL A 174 1.27 1.57 26.62
N ALA A 175 1.71 0.76 27.58
CA ALA A 175 3.12 0.42 27.79
C ALA A 175 3.43 -0.94 27.14
N LEU A 176 4.21 -0.96 26.06
CA LEU A 176 4.74 -2.18 25.45
C LEU A 176 6.25 -2.22 25.63
N HIS A 177 6.78 -3.33 26.13
CA HIS A 177 8.20 -3.53 26.35
C HIS A 177 8.82 -4.34 25.20
N LEU A 178 10.03 -3.99 24.78
CA LEU A 178 10.83 -4.80 23.87
C LEU A 178 11.13 -6.14 24.55
N GLY A 179 10.58 -7.23 24.06
CA GLY A 179 10.86 -8.57 24.58
C GLY A 179 9.67 -9.42 25.00
N SER A 180 8.47 -8.89 25.05
CA SER A 180 7.26 -9.68 25.31
C SER A 180 6.48 -9.93 23.99
N GLU A 181 6.35 -11.20 23.65
CA GLU A 181 5.49 -11.76 22.59
C GLU A 181 6.09 -11.81 21.17
N ILE A 182 7.01 -12.77 20.96
CA ILE A 182 7.14 -13.45 19.67
C ILE A 182 6.03 -14.52 19.62
N GLU A 183 4.80 -14.12 19.53
CA GLU A 183 3.75 -15.02 19.02
C GLU A 183 3.64 -14.82 17.51
N VAL A 184 4.26 -15.76 16.80
CA VAL A 184 4.06 -15.94 15.36
C VAL A 184 2.59 -16.32 15.15
N ASN A 185 1.79 -15.42 14.64
CA ASN A 185 0.42 -15.69 14.28
C ASN A 185 0.38 -16.53 12.99
N ASN A 186 0.54 -17.85 13.16
CA ASN A 186 0.44 -18.89 12.11
C ASN A 186 -1.01 -19.11 11.66
N ARG A 187 -1.87 -18.07 11.64
CA ARG A 187 -3.28 -18.20 11.23
C ARG A 187 -3.54 -18.16 9.72
N ALA A 188 -2.53 -18.10 8.89
CA ALA A 188 -2.70 -18.07 7.43
C ALA A 188 -2.19 -19.33 6.71
N GLN A 189 -1.99 -20.47 7.40
CA GLN A 189 -1.52 -21.71 6.77
C GLN A 189 -2.51 -22.89 6.90
N SER A 190 -3.78 -22.63 7.16
CA SER A 190 -4.80 -23.71 7.14
C SER A 190 -6.12 -23.17 6.57
N ALA A 191 -6.21 -23.01 5.26
CA ALA A 191 -7.43 -23.07 4.46
C ALA A 191 -7.04 -23.33 3.00
#